data_7435f97867c69ff0453e50eebd5ecc64
#
_entry.id   7435f97867c69ff0453e50eebd5ecc64
#
_cell.length_a   1.000
_cell.length_b   1.000
_cell.length_c   1.000
_cell.angle_alpha   90.00
_cell.angle_beta   90.00
_cell.angle_gamma   90.00
#
_symmetry.space_group_name_H-M   'P 1'
#
loop_
_entity.id
_entity.type
_entity.pdbx_description
1 polymer ?
#
loop_
_entity_poly.entity_id
_entity_poly.type
_entity_poly.pdbx_seq_one_letter_code
_entity_poly.pdbx_strand_id
1 'polypeptide(L)'
;MNRYLSVLGLAARSTLYKLIGVISLMGAVQAGMFLYALNNADGSMLLEALIEKSKITIPFYAGFLFYCLILCGAATKNSSNTAITMHRLSIPERAANWITVIYNMMTLVIFLAAELGICLVLAKVYLNSDVSGAYEHVLFTAFYRNDLLHSLLPLEDYVTLSADILFVIEISIIAVYAQQQGRHGKNGAIGAGGIGIAVAAFLQDSSNPDAIGPVVVGLFAIYAAVIISKGGAVDEDTDYNTGDDYRSQLAQQAEVESDTDTETV
;
A
#
# COMPACT_ATOMS: atom_id res chain seq x y z
N MET A 1 7.03 24.53 9.47
CA MET A 1 6.63 23.21 9.97
C MET A 1 5.21 22.81 9.49
N ASN A 2 4.27 23.72 9.42
CA ASN A 2 2.87 23.42 9.08
C ASN A 2 2.61 22.94 7.62
N ARG A 3 3.46 23.32 6.65
CA ARG A 3 3.27 22.94 5.23
C ARG A 3 3.43 21.44 4.98
N TYR A 4 4.41 20.83 5.62
CA TYR A 4 4.68 19.38 5.50
C TYR A 4 3.58 18.53 6.15
N LEU A 5 3.03 18.99 7.28
CA LEU A 5 1.89 18.36 7.93
C LEU A 5 0.62 18.41 7.07
N SER A 6 0.47 19.47 6.25
CA SER A 6 -0.67 19.59 5.32
C SER A 6 -0.63 18.52 4.23
N VAL A 7 0.56 18.17 3.71
CA VAL A 7 0.72 17.08 2.72
C VAL A 7 0.33 15.75 3.34
N LEU A 8 0.82 15.47 4.56
CA LEU A 8 0.50 14.24 5.29
C LEU A 8 -1.00 14.15 5.59
N GLY A 9 -1.62 15.26 6.04
CA GLY A 9 -3.06 15.33 6.29
C GLY A 9 -3.90 15.12 5.02
N LEU A 10 -3.43 15.62 3.87
CA LEU A 10 -4.09 15.44 2.60
C LEU A 10 -4.03 13.98 2.13
N ALA A 11 -2.87 13.34 2.25
CA ALA A 11 -2.69 11.92 1.96
C ALA A 11 -3.58 11.06 2.86
N ALA A 12 -3.57 11.32 4.18
CA ALA A 12 -4.39 10.61 5.15
C ALA A 12 -5.89 10.74 4.84
N ARG A 13 -6.37 11.94 4.55
CA ARG A 13 -7.78 12.19 4.26
C ARG A 13 -8.28 11.42 3.02
N SER A 14 -7.43 11.23 2.02
CA SER A 14 -7.79 10.54 0.77
C SER A 14 -7.81 9.02 0.89
N THR A 15 -7.02 8.45 1.79
CA THR A 15 -6.78 7.00 1.86
C THR A 15 -7.25 6.33 3.14
N LEU A 16 -7.22 7.03 4.28
CA LEU A 16 -7.39 6.45 5.61
C LEU A 16 -8.69 5.64 5.75
N TYR A 17 -9.83 6.19 5.29
CA TYR A 17 -11.11 5.48 5.34
C TYR A 17 -11.13 4.21 4.49
N LYS A 18 -10.48 4.24 3.33
CA LYS A 18 -10.38 3.07 2.44
C LYS A 18 -9.51 1.98 3.08
N LEU A 19 -8.39 2.39 3.71
CA LEU A 19 -7.47 1.48 4.38
C LEU A 19 -8.12 0.80 5.59
N ILE A 20 -8.84 1.57 6.43
CA ILE A 20 -9.62 1.02 7.55
C ILE A 20 -10.69 0.06 7.03
N GLY A 21 -11.36 0.40 5.93
CA GLY A 21 -12.36 -0.47 5.30
C GLY A 21 -11.76 -1.82 4.86
N VAL A 22 -10.57 -1.82 4.26
CA VAL A 22 -9.87 -3.07 3.87
C VAL A 22 -9.52 -3.90 5.09
N ILE A 23 -8.92 -3.30 6.13
CA ILE A 23 -8.56 -4.00 7.37
C ILE A 23 -9.80 -4.62 8.03
N SER A 24 -10.90 -3.86 8.12
CA SER A 24 -12.15 -4.34 8.72
C SER A 24 -12.77 -5.49 7.92
N LEU A 25 -12.79 -5.38 6.59
CA LEU A 25 -13.33 -6.42 5.72
C LEU A 25 -12.47 -7.69 5.79
N MET A 26 -11.15 -7.55 5.72
CA MET A 26 -10.20 -8.63 5.83
C MET A 26 -10.37 -9.37 7.17
N GLY A 27 -10.38 -8.63 8.29
CA GLY A 27 -10.56 -9.22 9.61
C GLY A 27 -11.92 -9.91 9.79
N ALA A 28 -12.99 -9.37 9.22
CA ALA A 28 -14.31 -10.02 9.24
C ALA A 28 -14.31 -11.35 8.46
N VAL A 29 -13.67 -11.39 7.29
CA VAL A 29 -13.55 -12.62 6.49
C VAL A 29 -12.69 -13.64 7.21
N GLN A 30 -11.54 -13.24 7.77
CA GLN A 30 -10.67 -14.13 8.56
C GLN A 30 -11.40 -14.72 9.77
N ALA A 31 -12.10 -13.86 10.53
CA ALA A 31 -12.90 -14.31 11.67
C ALA A 31 -14.00 -15.30 11.25
N GLY A 32 -14.70 -15.04 10.16
CA GLY A 32 -15.72 -15.93 9.64
C GLY A 32 -15.15 -17.30 9.24
N MET A 33 -14.02 -17.32 8.51
CA MET A 33 -13.36 -18.56 8.10
C MET A 33 -12.81 -19.35 9.30
N PHE A 34 -12.24 -18.65 10.27
CA PHE A 34 -11.72 -19.27 11.49
C PHE A 34 -12.83 -19.88 12.35
N LEU A 35 -13.92 -19.14 12.59
CA LEU A 35 -15.08 -19.63 13.35
C LEU A 35 -15.76 -20.80 12.65
N TYR A 36 -15.84 -20.77 11.31
CA TYR A 36 -16.35 -21.90 10.55
C TYR A 36 -15.48 -23.15 10.73
N ALA A 37 -14.15 -22.99 10.66
CA ALA A 37 -13.20 -24.09 10.87
C ALA A 37 -13.26 -24.62 12.31
N LEU A 38 -13.41 -23.72 13.31
CA LEU A 38 -13.54 -24.07 14.71
C LEU A 38 -14.80 -24.88 14.99
N ASN A 39 -15.95 -24.49 14.43
CA ASN A 39 -17.21 -25.20 14.60
C ASN A 39 -17.24 -26.61 13.93
N ASN A 40 -16.38 -26.79 12.90
CA ASN A 40 -16.24 -28.07 12.19
C ASN A 40 -14.96 -28.81 12.60
N ALA A 41 -14.40 -28.50 13.77
CA ALA A 41 -13.22 -29.17 14.28
C ALA A 41 -13.67 -30.44 15.05
N ASP A 42 -13.20 -31.62 14.63
CA ASP A 42 -13.46 -32.89 15.29
C ASP A 42 -12.42 -33.12 16.40
N GLY A 43 -12.85 -32.98 17.66
CA GLY A 43 -11.99 -33.23 18.83
C GLY A 43 -10.98 -32.12 19.14
N SER A 44 -9.96 -32.44 19.94
CA SER A 44 -8.88 -31.51 20.29
C SER A 44 -7.95 -31.26 19.09
N MET A 45 -8.00 -30.11 18.50
CA MET A 45 -7.15 -29.70 17.37
C MET A 45 -6.17 -28.63 17.83
N LEU A 46 -4.90 -28.72 17.42
CA LEU A 46 -3.91 -27.69 17.72
C LEU A 46 -4.25 -26.37 16.98
N LEU A 47 -3.94 -25.22 17.57
CA LEU A 47 -4.19 -23.90 16.99
C LEU A 47 -3.53 -23.75 15.62
N GLU A 48 -2.29 -24.23 15.45
CA GLU A 48 -1.57 -24.21 14.17
C GLU A 48 -2.33 -24.94 13.06
N ALA A 49 -2.82 -26.16 13.36
CA ALA A 49 -3.60 -26.96 12.41
C ALA A 49 -4.96 -26.31 12.08
N LEU A 50 -5.56 -25.61 13.05
CA LEU A 50 -6.79 -24.87 12.84
C LEU A 50 -6.57 -23.63 11.94
N ILE A 51 -5.48 -22.90 12.14
CA ILE A 51 -5.08 -21.76 11.28
C ILE A 51 -4.86 -22.24 9.85
N GLU A 52 -4.14 -23.36 9.67
CA GLU A 52 -3.91 -23.94 8.35
C GLU A 52 -5.21 -24.44 7.70
N LYS A 53 -6.06 -25.14 8.44
CA LYS A 53 -7.37 -25.63 7.98
C LYS A 53 -8.31 -24.46 7.62
N SER A 54 -8.28 -23.38 8.36
CA SER A 54 -9.11 -22.19 8.13
C SER A 54 -8.67 -21.35 6.95
N LYS A 55 -7.44 -21.54 6.42
CA LYS A 55 -6.86 -20.80 5.28
C LYS A 55 -6.95 -19.28 5.43
N ILE A 56 -6.81 -18.75 6.65
CA ILE A 56 -6.85 -17.30 6.93
C ILE A 56 -5.74 -16.54 6.22
N THR A 57 -4.70 -17.21 5.78
CA THR A 57 -3.60 -16.67 4.99
C THR A 57 -4.07 -16.08 3.64
N ILE A 58 -5.10 -16.68 3.02
CA ILE A 58 -5.62 -16.21 1.72
C ILE A 58 -6.24 -14.79 1.83
N PRO A 59 -7.19 -14.51 2.74
CA PRO A 59 -7.72 -13.16 2.91
C PRO A 59 -6.67 -12.16 3.38
N PHE A 60 -5.64 -12.56 4.14
CA PHE A 60 -4.52 -11.69 4.47
C PHE A 60 -3.79 -11.20 3.22
N TYR A 61 -3.35 -12.10 2.33
CA TYR A 61 -2.63 -11.71 1.12
C TYR A 61 -3.51 -10.91 0.15
N ALA A 62 -4.78 -11.29 0.01
CA ALA A 62 -5.72 -10.51 -0.78
C ALA A 62 -5.91 -9.11 -0.20
N GLY A 63 -6.10 -8.98 1.10
CA GLY A 63 -6.22 -7.72 1.81
C GLY A 63 -4.96 -6.86 1.66
N PHE A 64 -3.79 -7.46 1.79
CA PHE A 64 -2.50 -6.79 1.60
C PHE A 64 -2.33 -6.24 0.18
N LEU A 65 -2.66 -7.04 -0.84
CA LEU A 65 -2.64 -6.60 -2.23
C LEU A 65 -3.58 -5.42 -2.46
N PHE A 66 -4.84 -5.50 -2.01
CA PHE A 66 -5.79 -4.41 -2.12
C PHE A 66 -5.33 -3.16 -1.38
N TYR A 67 -4.73 -3.33 -0.21
CA TYR A 67 -4.16 -2.25 0.57
C TYR A 67 -3.07 -1.51 -0.21
N CYS A 68 -2.12 -2.23 -0.79
CA CYS A 68 -1.05 -1.68 -1.60
C CYS A 68 -1.59 -0.99 -2.88
N LEU A 69 -2.62 -1.56 -3.54
CA LEU A 69 -3.26 -0.93 -4.70
C LEU A 69 -3.96 0.39 -4.34
N ILE A 70 -4.58 0.48 -3.16
CA ILE A 70 -5.16 1.74 -2.67
C ILE A 70 -4.07 2.78 -2.45
N LEU A 71 -2.92 2.39 -1.88
CA LEU A 71 -1.79 3.30 -1.71
C LEU A 71 -1.28 3.80 -3.06
N CYS A 72 -1.19 2.96 -4.09
CA CYS A 72 -0.83 3.38 -5.45
C CYS A 72 -1.81 4.36 -6.07
N GLY A 73 -3.10 4.14 -5.86
CA GLY A 73 -4.18 4.95 -6.45
C GLY A 73 -4.45 6.28 -5.75
N ALA A 74 -3.80 6.54 -4.61
CA ALA A 74 -4.14 7.66 -3.72
C ALA A 74 -4.00 9.06 -4.35
N ALA A 75 -3.15 9.23 -5.35
CA ALA A 75 -2.86 10.51 -5.99
C ALA A 75 -2.93 10.46 -7.53
N THR A 76 -3.71 9.54 -8.09
CA THR A 76 -3.90 9.47 -9.55
C THR A 76 -4.81 10.58 -10.06
N LYS A 77 -4.76 10.88 -11.36
CA LYS A 77 -5.47 11.96 -12.04
C LYS A 77 -7.00 11.97 -11.81
N ASN A 78 -7.59 10.81 -11.48
CA ASN A 78 -8.99 10.69 -11.09
C ASN A 78 -9.29 11.26 -9.68
N SER A 79 -8.28 11.51 -8.86
CA SER A 79 -8.36 12.24 -7.59
C SER A 79 -8.00 13.71 -7.81
N SER A 80 -8.65 14.35 -8.78
CA SER A 80 -8.34 15.68 -9.33
C SER A 80 -8.11 16.78 -8.27
N ASN A 81 -8.85 16.75 -7.17
CA ASN A 81 -8.73 17.78 -6.13
C ASN A 81 -7.41 17.70 -5.35
N THR A 82 -6.82 16.51 -5.19
CA THR A 82 -5.58 16.31 -4.41
C THR A 82 -4.37 16.80 -5.19
N ALA A 83 -4.33 16.53 -6.50
CA ALA A 83 -3.24 16.96 -7.39
C ALA A 83 -3.20 18.49 -7.50
N ILE A 84 -4.35 19.14 -7.70
CA ILE A 84 -4.46 20.62 -7.78
C ILE A 84 -4.05 21.26 -6.45
N THR A 85 -4.41 20.66 -5.32
CA THR A 85 -4.07 21.20 -3.99
C THR A 85 -2.57 21.07 -3.72
N MET A 86 -1.92 19.98 -4.16
CA MET A 86 -0.47 19.81 -4.04
C MET A 86 0.30 20.86 -4.87
N HIS A 87 -0.14 21.17 -6.08
CA HIS A 87 0.46 22.22 -6.91
C HIS A 87 0.38 23.62 -6.25
N ARG A 88 -0.67 23.89 -5.48
CA ARG A 88 -0.85 25.17 -4.76
C ARG A 88 0.01 25.29 -3.49
N LEU A 89 0.55 24.20 -2.95
CA LEU A 89 1.26 24.21 -1.66
C LEU A 89 2.70 24.76 -1.73
N SER A 90 3.24 25.11 -2.89
CA SER A 90 4.62 25.64 -3.08
C SER A 90 5.69 24.77 -2.37
N ILE A 91 5.50 23.46 -2.33
CA ILE A 91 6.44 22.49 -1.77
C ILE A 91 7.13 21.80 -2.95
N PRO A 92 8.46 21.65 -2.94
CA PRO A 92 9.15 20.91 -3.99
C PRO A 92 8.61 19.45 -4.04
N GLU A 93 8.29 18.98 -5.24
CA GLU A 93 7.68 17.67 -5.46
C GLU A 93 8.50 16.54 -4.81
N ARG A 94 9.83 16.67 -4.84
CA ARG A 94 10.75 15.75 -4.16
C ARG A 94 10.43 15.61 -2.67
N ALA A 95 10.22 16.71 -1.95
CA ALA A 95 9.92 16.69 -0.53
C ALA A 95 8.53 16.09 -0.27
N ALA A 96 7.54 16.40 -1.11
CA ALA A 96 6.20 15.83 -1.00
C ALA A 96 6.22 14.31 -1.21
N ASN A 97 7.00 13.82 -2.17
CA ASN A 97 7.16 12.38 -2.43
C ASN A 97 7.76 11.65 -1.23
N TRP A 98 8.85 12.15 -0.63
CA TRP A 98 9.46 11.51 0.54
C TRP A 98 8.55 11.53 1.77
N ILE A 99 7.76 12.58 1.98
CA ILE A 99 6.75 12.61 3.05
C ILE A 99 5.68 11.54 2.81
N THR A 100 5.29 11.35 1.55
CA THR A 100 4.33 10.31 1.19
C THR A 100 4.91 8.91 1.36
N VAL A 101 6.22 8.69 1.12
CA VAL A 101 6.91 7.42 1.43
C VAL A 101 6.80 7.13 2.93
N ILE A 102 7.13 8.10 3.79
CA ILE A 102 7.03 7.95 5.24
C ILE A 102 5.58 7.64 5.67
N TYR A 103 4.61 8.33 5.08
CA TYR A 103 3.19 8.04 5.34
C TYR A 103 2.82 6.61 4.95
N ASN A 104 3.22 6.15 3.77
CA ASN A 104 2.95 4.78 3.31
C ASN A 104 3.62 3.74 4.23
N MET A 105 4.87 3.97 4.67
CA MET A 105 5.55 3.11 5.64
C MET A 105 4.75 3.01 6.95
N MET A 106 4.32 4.14 7.51
CA MET A 106 3.54 4.15 8.76
C MET A 106 2.22 3.39 8.61
N THR A 107 1.53 3.59 7.49
CA THR A 107 0.25 2.90 7.25
C THR A 107 0.42 1.40 7.03
N LEU A 108 1.50 0.95 6.37
CA LEU A 108 1.82 -0.48 6.22
C LEU A 108 2.16 -1.13 7.56
N VAL A 109 2.93 -0.46 8.42
CA VAL A 109 3.20 -0.94 9.79
C VAL A 109 1.90 -1.07 10.59
N ILE A 110 0.99 -0.11 10.46
CA ILE A 110 -0.34 -0.19 11.11
C ILE A 110 -1.14 -1.38 10.57
N PHE A 111 -1.08 -1.64 9.26
CA PHE A 111 -1.73 -2.80 8.65
C PHE A 111 -1.21 -4.12 9.22
N LEU A 112 0.12 -4.31 9.29
CA LEU A 112 0.74 -5.51 9.87
C LEU A 112 0.43 -5.65 11.36
N ALA A 113 0.45 -4.55 12.12
CA ALA A 113 0.06 -4.55 13.53
C ALA A 113 -1.42 -4.91 13.73
N ALA A 114 -2.31 -4.45 12.83
CA ALA A 114 -3.72 -4.81 12.86
C ALA A 114 -3.93 -6.31 12.59
N GLU A 115 -3.20 -6.87 11.62
CA GLU A 115 -3.23 -8.31 11.32
C GLU A 115 -2.77 -9.14 12.52
N LEU A 116 -1.66 -8.75 13.14
CA LEU A 116 -1.18 -9.38 14.38
C LEU A 116 -2.25 -9.32 15.48
N GLY A 117 -2.93 -8.16 15.63
CA GLY A 117 -4.04 -8.00 16.56
C GLY A 117 -5.21 -8.93 16.27
N ILE A 118 -5.58 -9.10 15.00
CA ILE A 118 -6.64 -10.02 14.58
C ILE A 118 -6.24 -11.46 14.94
N CYS A 119 -5.02 -11.87 14.60
CA CYS A 119 -4.51 -13.22 14.94
C CYS A 119 -4.54 -13.49 16.46
N LEU A 120 -4.15 -12.51 17.29
CA LEU A 120 -4.21 -12.62 18.75
C LEU A 120 -5.64 -12.74 19.27
N VAL A 121 -6.58 -11.99 18.70
CA VAL A 121 -8.01 -12.10 19.06
C VAL A 121 -8.55 -13.49 18.69
N LEU A 122 -8.24 -13.99 17.49
CA LEU A 122 -8.65 -15.33 17.06
C LEU A 122 -8.05 -16.44 17.94
N ALA A 123 -6.78 -16.30 18.33
CA ALA A 123 -6.13 -17.20 19.26
C ALA A 123 -6.82 -17.19 20.65
N LYS A 124 -7.23 -16.02 21.13
CA LYS A 124 -7.99 -15.90 22.37
C LYS A 124 -9.37 -16.56 22.28
N VAL A 125 -10.05 -16.43 21.14
CA VAL A 125 -11.33 -17.13 20.88
C VAL A 125 -11.13 -18.63 20.91
N TYR A 126 -10.06 -19.14 20.30
CA TYR A 126 -9.70 -20.56 20.34
C TYR A 126 -9.47 -21.05 21.77
N LEU A 127 -8.69 -20.33 22.59
CA LEU A 127 -8.40 -20.70 23.97
C LEU A 127 -9.67 -20.79 24.86
N ASN A 128 -10.69 -20.00 24.51
CA ASN A 128 -11.99 -20.03 25.22
C ASN A 128 -12.95 -21.09 24.69
N SER A 129 -12.57 -21.85 23.66
CA SER A 129 -13.40 -22.92 23.09
C SER A 129 -13.11 -24.27 23.73
N ASP A 130 -14.09 -25.17 23.70
CA ASP A 130 -13.96 -26.55 24.21
C ASP A 130 -12.98 -27.42 23.42
N VAL A 131 -12.54 -26.93 22.23
CA VAL A 131 -11.58 -27.59 21.35
C VAL A 131 -10.15 -27.39 21.83
N SER A 132 -9.88 -26.37 22.65
CA SER A 132 -8.57 -26.10 23.21
C SER A 132 -8.20 -27.20 24.24
N GLY A 133 -7.28 -28.08 23.87
CA GLY A 133 -6.61 -28.90 24.90
C GLY A 133 -5.85 -27.94 25.84
N ALA A 134 -5.93 -28.21 27.16
CA ALA A 134 -5.42 -27.36 28.24
C ALA A 134 -3.87 -27.20 28.24
N TYR A 135 -3.30 -26.57 27.25
CA TYR A 135 -1.86 -26.30 27.15
C TYR A 135 -1.61 -24.80 27.28
N GLU A 136 -0.99 -24.37 28.38
CA GLU A 136 -0.61 -22.98 28.65
C GLU A 136 0.33 -22.37 27.59
N HIS A 137 1.01 -23.19 26.79
CA HIS A 137 2.01 -22.76 25.82
C HIS A 137 1.54 -22.83 24.34
N VAL A 138 0.27 -23.12 24.07
CA VAL A 138 -0.27 -23.29 22.71
C VAL A 138 -0.03 -22.05 21.85
N LEU A 139 -0.17 -20.86 22.42
CA LEU A 139 0.02 -19.61 21.71
C LEU A 139 1.47 -19.42 21.23
N PHE A 140 2.44 -19.64 22.12
CA PHE A 140 3.86 -19.53 21.78
C PHE A 140 4.28 -20.56 20.73
N THR A 141 3.81 -21.79 20.87
CA THR A 141 4.12 -22.86 19.92
C THR A 141 3.49 -22.60 18.55
N ALA A 142 2.27 -22.02 18.50
CA ALA A 142 1.62 -21.63 17.25
C ALA A 142 2.37 -20.49 16.53
N PHE A 143 2.87 -19.47 17.27
CA PHE A 143 3.70 -18.41 16.70
C PHE A 143 5.03 -18.93 16.14
N TYR A 144 5.59 -19.98 16.74
CA TYR A 144 6.85 -20.57 16.28
C TYR A 144 6.69 -21.50 15.08
N ARG A 145 5.56 -22.22 14.98
CA ARG A 145 5.35 -23.27 13.97
C ARG A 145 4.50 -22.83 12.77
N ASN A 146 3.73 -21.77 12.92
CA ASN A 146 2.87 -21.31 11.83
C ASN A 146 3.60 -20.30 10.98
N ASP A 147 3.76 -20.58 9.67
CA ASP A 147 4.49 -19.75 8.72
C ASP A 147 3.97 -18.32 8.66
N LEU A 148 2.65 -18.10 8.72
CA LEU A 148 2.06 -16.77 8.71
C LEU A 148 2.44 -15.97 9.96
N LEU A 149 2.32 -16.58 11.14
CA LEU A 149 2.62 -15.90 12.39
C LEU A 149 4.12 -15.68 12.55
N HIS A 150 4.94 -16.62 12.09
CA HIS A 150 6.39 -16.50 12.09
C HIS A 150 6.86 -15.39 11.14
N SER A 151 6.28 -15.26 9.96
CA SER A 151 6.60 -14.17 9.02
C SER A 151 6.14 -12.80 9.51
N LEU A 152 5.04 -12.72 10.27
CA LEU A 152 4.58 -11.45 10.86
C LEU A 152 5.45 -10.97 12.03
N LEU A 153 6.04 -11.89 12.79
CA LEU A 153 6.86 -11.58 13.97
C LEU A 153 8.00 -12.58 14.12
N PRO A 154 9.09 -12.48 13.34
CA PRO A 154 10.27 -13.33 13.46
C PRO A 154 11.03 -12.98 14.74
N LEU A 155 10.71 -13.68 15.85
CA LEU A 155 11.26 -13.38 17.18
C LEU A 155 12.73 -13.78 17.33
N GLU A 156 13.22 -14.73 16.56
CA GLU A 156 14.57 -15.31 16.70
C GLU A 156 15.53 -14.94 15.56
N ASP A 157 15.00 -14.54 14.40
CA ASP A 157 15.79 -14.29 13.19
C ASP A 157 15.84 -12.80 12.83
N TYR A 158 16.92 -12.14 13.27
CA TYR A 158 17.17 -10.72 12.94
C TYR A 158 17.35 -10.48 11.44
N VAL A 159 17.76 -11.50 10.68
CA VAL A 159 17.91 -11.40 9.22
C VAL A 159 16.55 -11.29 8.57
N THR A 160 15.62 -12.18 8.93
CA THR A 160 14.23 -12.13 8.44
C THR A 160 13.53 -10.83 8.86
N LEU A 161 13.70 -10.40 10.11
CA LEU A 161 13.14 -9.12 10.57
C LEU A 161 13.68 -7.93 9.75
N SER A 162 14.98 -7.94 9.43
CA SER A 162 15.57 -6.87 8.61
C SER A 162 15.05 -6.91 7.16
N ALA A 163 14.80 -8.09 6.62
CA ALA A 163 14.22 -8.27 5.30
C ALA A 163 12.78 -7.75 5.24
N ASP A 164 11.95 -8.02 6.26
CA ASP A 164 10.58 -7.51 6.36
C ASP A 164 10.54 -5.97 6.44
N ILE A 165 11.44 -5.37 7.23
CA ILE A 165 11.56 -3.91 7.31
C ILE A 165 11.95 -3.32 5.95
N LEU A 166 12.94 -3.92 5.26
CA LEU A 166 13.34 -3.50 3.92
C LEU A 166 12.19 -3.62 2.94
N PHE A 167 11.44 -4.70 2.99
CA PHE A 167 10.28 -4.94 2.15
C PHE A 167 9.18 -3.87 2.32
N VAL A 168 8.88 -3.45 3.56
CA VAL A 168 7.96 -2.34 3.84
C VAL A 168 8.45 -1.03 3.21
N ILE A 169 9.76 -0.77 3.29
CA ILE A 169 10.39 0.42 2.68
C ILE A 169 10.25 0.36 1.15
N GLU A 170 10.59 -0.78 0.54
CA GLU A 170 10.53 -0.99 -0.89
C GLU A 170 9.12 -0.80 -1.46
N ILE A 171 8.12 -1.43 -0.86
CA ILE A 171 6.72 -1.25 -1.27
C ILE A 171 6.29 0.22 -1.13
N SER A 172 6.69 0.89 -0.07
CA SER A 172 6.34 2.30 0.14
C SER A 172 6.91 3.19 -0.96
N ILE A 173 8.14 2.95 -1.39
CA ILE A 173 8.80 3.66 -2.49
C ILE A 173 8.11 3.36 -3.82
N ILE A 174 7.84 2.08 -4.11
CA ILE A 174 7.15 1.65 -5.34
C ILE A 174 5.75 2.27 -5.43
N ALA A 175 5.01 2.33 -4.31
CA ALA A 175 3.69 2.95 -4.27
C ALA A 175 3.74 4.46 -4.60
N VAL A 176 4.72 5.19 -4.06
CA VAL A 176 4.91 6.62 -4.38
C VAL A 176 5.34 6.81 -5.82
N TYR A 177 6.19 5.94 -6.36
CA TYR A 177 6.55 5.97 -7.77
C TYR A 177 5.31 5.78 -8.66
N ALA A 178 4.44 4.83 -8.33
CA ALA A 178 3.16 4.64 -9.05
C ALA A 178 2.26 5.88 -8.99
N GLN A 179 2.17 6.52 -7.82
CA GLN A 179 1.43 7.78 -7.64
C GLN A 179 2.02 8.91 -8.50
N GLN A 180 3.36 9.04 -8.55
CA GLN A 180 4.04 10.04 -9.35
C GLN A 180 3.76 9.85 -10.84
N GLN A 181 3.88 8.62 -11.35
CA GLN A 181 3.54 8.30 -12.73
C GLN A 181 2.07 8.64 -13.06
N GLY A 182 1.15 8.34 -12.15
CA GLY A 182 -0.27 8.68 -12.30
C GLY A 182 -0.54 10.19 -12.33
N ARG A 183 0.23 11.00 -11.59
CA ARG A 183 0.15 12.47 -11.62
C ARG A 183 0.61 13.05 -12.96
N HIS A 184 1.67 12.52 -13.52
CA HIS A 184 2.20 12.93 -14.82
C HIS A 184 1.44 12.35 -16.02
N GLY A 185 0.27 11.73 -15.81
CA GLY A 185 -0.55 11.17 -16.89
C GLY A 185 0.07 9.95 -17.58
N LYS A 186 1.18 9.42 -17.04
CA LYS A 186 1.80 8.17 -17.52
C LYS A 186 1.05 6.97 -16.91
N ASN A 187 1.05 5.84 -17.61
CA ASN A 187 0.36 4.65 -17.14
C ASN A 187 0.93 4.19 -15.78
N GLY A 188 0.21 4.43 -14.69
CA GLY A 188 0.52 3.93 -13.36
C GLY A 188 0.53 2.39 -13.25
N ALA A 189 0.16 1.70 -14.34
CA ALA A 189 0.18 0.24 -14.44
C ALA A 189 1.56 -0.38 -14.16
N ILE A 190 2.66 0.32 -14.50
CA ILE A 190 4.03 -0.15 -14.22
C ILE A 190 4.27 -0.20 -12.70
N GLY A 191 3.82 0.80 -11.96
CA GLY A 191 3.94 0.81 -10.51
C GLY A 191 3.03 -0.22 -9.84
N ALA A 192 1.78 -0.36 -10.31
CA ALA A 192 0.86 -1.38 -9.83
C ALA A 192 1.37 -2.80 -10.13
N GLY A 193 1.97 -3.01 -11.32
CA GLY A 193 2.63 -4.26 -11.68
C GLY A 193 3.83 -4.55 -10.78
N GLY A 194 4.63 -3.55 -10.45
CA GLY A 194 5.76 -3.67 -9.51
C GLY A 194 5.31 -4.13 -8.12
N ILE A 195 4.17 -3.62 -7.63
CA ILE A 195 3.59 -4.10 -6.36
C ILE A 195 3.09 -5.54 -6.48
N GLY A 196 2.44 -5.90 -7.59
CA GLY A 196 2.04 -7.29 -7.80
C GLY A 196 3.22 -8.25 -7.75
N ILE A 197 4.35 -7.88 -8.35
CA ILE A 197 5.61 -8.64 -8.29
C ILE A 197 6.15 -8.66 -6.86
N ALA A 198 6.13 -7.54 -6.13
CA ALA A 198 6.60 -7.47 -4.75
C ALA A 198 5.79 -8.38 -3.83
N VAL A 199 4.46 -8.35 -3.94
CA VAL A 199 3.57 -9.24 -3.17
C VAL A 199 3.81 -10.70 -3.54
N ALA A 200 3.98 -11.01 -4.82
CA ALA A 200 4.30 -12.37 -5.27
C ALA A 200 5.67 -12.85 -4.77
N ALA A 201 6.67 -11.97 -4.72
CA ALA A 201 7.99 -12.26 -4.17
C ALA A 201 7.93 -12.54 -2.67
N PHE A 202 7.14 -11.76 -1.92
CA PHE A 202 6.92 -12.00 -0.49
C PHE A 202 6.23 -13.34 -0.22
N LEU A 203 5.27 -13.73 -1.06
CA LEU A 203 4.62 -15.03 -1.00
C LEU A 203 5.58 -16.19 -1.25
N GLN A 204 6.58 -15.98 -2.09
CA GLN A 204 7.53 -17.03 -2.48
C GLN A 204 8.68 -17.17 -1.48
N ASP A 205 9.05 -16.11 -0.78
CA ASP A 205 10.18 -16.08 0.16
C ASP A 205 9.94 -16.96 1.39
N SER A 206 8.69 -17.13 1.83
CA SER A 206 8.33 -18.05 2.92
C SER A 206 8.62 -19.53 2.61
N SER A 207 8.89 -19.88 1.34
CA SER A 207 9.08 -21.28 0.92
C SER A 207 10.45 -21.59 0.29
N ASN A 208 11.27 -20.56 -0.05
CA ASN A 208 12.56 -20.77 -0.71
C ASN A 208 13.56 -19.64 -0.41
N PRO A 209 14.62 -19.87 0.39
CA PRO A 209 15.62 -18.88 0.71
C PRO A 209 16.48 -18.40 -0.49
N ASP A 210 16.47 -19.13 -1.60
CA ASP A 210 17.20 -18.79 -2.83
C ASP A 210 16.34 -17.97 -3.83
N ALA A 211 15.24 -17.37 -3.36
CA ALA A 211 14.30 -16.67 -4.21
C ALA A 211 14.92 -15.40 -4.84
N ILE A 212 14.93 -15.32 -6.15
CA ILE A 212 15.35 -14.14 -6.92
C ILE A 212 14.38 -12.96 -6.71
N GLY A 213 13.16 -13.24 -6.25
CA GLY A 213 12.09 -12.27 -6.07
C GLY A 213 12.47 -11.03 -5.27
N PRO A 214 12.99 -11.15 -4.04
CA PRO A 214 13.39 -10.01 -3.22
C PRO A 214 14.45 -9.13 -3.87
N VAL A 215 15.42 -9.74 -4.57
CA VAL A 215 16.48 -9.00 -5.29
C VAL A 215 15.90 -8.15 -6.43
N VAL A 216 14.93 -8.68 -7.18
CA VAL A 216 14.26 -7.95 -8.27
C VAL A 216 13.45 -6.80 -7.72
N VAL A 217 12.74 -7.02 -6.62
CA VAL A 217 11.95 -5.95 -5.95
C VAL A 217 12.87 -4.86 -5.42
N GLY A 218 13.97 -5.21 -4.78
CA GLY A 218 14.96 -4.26 -4.28
C GLY A 218 15.58 -3.40 -5.39
N LEU A 219 15.96 -4.00 -6.52
CA LEU A 219 16.48 -3.28 -7.68
C LEU A 219 15.42 -2.32 -8.26
N PHE A 220 14.17 -2.75 -8.34
CA PHE A 220 13.08 -1.89 -8.80
C PHE A 220 12.80 -0.74 -7.82
N ALA A 221 12.86 -0.99 -6.52
CA ALA A 221 12.72 0.03 -5.48
C ALA A 221 13.85 1.09 -5.55
N ILE A 222 15.09 0.66 -5.78
CA ILE A 222 16.24 1.57 -5.98
C ILE A 222 16.01 2.44 -7.22
N TYR A 223 15.59 1.84 -8.34
CA TYR A 223 15.25 2.59 -9.56
C TYR A 223 14.15 3.61 -9.30
N ALA A 224 13.07 3.20 -8.63
CA ALA A 224 11.96 4.08 -8.25
C ALA A 224 12.42 5.21 -7.32
N ALA A 225 13.28 4.94 -6.33
CA ALA A 225 13.83 5.94 -5.42
C ALA A 225 14.65 7.00 -6.15
N VAL A 226 15.43 6.61 -7.16
CA VAL A 226 16.20 7.55 -8.00
C VAL A 226 15.27 8.48 -8.76
N ILE A 227 14.19 7.97 -9.35
CA ILE A 227 13.22 8.79 -10.08
C ILE A 227 12.48 9.75 -9.15
N ILE A 228 12.00 9.25 -8.00
CA ILE A 228 11.34 10.06 -6.98
C ILE A 228 12.25 11.20 -6.50
N SER A 229 13.56 10.91 -6.36
CA SER A 229 14.55 11.87 -5.89
C SER A 229 14.91 12.92 -6.94
N LYS A 230 14.81 12.60 -8.23
CA LYS A 230 15.05 13.58 -9.30
C LYS A 230 13.93 14.63 -9.37
N GLY A 231 12.74 14.32 -8.80
CA GLY A 231 11.59 15.22 -8.92
C GLY A 231 11.20 15.41 -10.38
N GLY A 232 10.09 16.09 -10.68
CA GLY A 232 9.65 16.37 -12.04
C GLY A 232 10.57 17.28 -12.89
N ALA A 233 11.88 17.29 -12.64
CA ALA A 233 12.89 18.11 -13.33
C ALA A 233 13.01 17.82 -14.84
N VAL A 234 12.24 16.88 -15.37
CA VAL A 234 12.23 16.56 -16.81
C VAL A 234 11.12 17.29 -17.58
N ASP A 235 10.13 17.86 -16.88
CA ASP A 235 8.93 18.42 -17.53
C ASP A 235 8.76 19.95 -17.33
N GLU A 236 9.70 20.66 -16.68
CA GLU A 236 9.61 22.14 -16.60
C GLU A 236 9.68 22.80 -17.99
N ASP A 237 10.40 22.21 -18.95
CA ASP A 237 10.47 22.74 -20.32
C ASP A 237 9.22 22.44 -21.16
N THR A 238 8.39 21.45 -20.78
CA THR A 238 7.17 21.09 -21.53
C THR A 238 5.93 21.84 -21.03
N ASP A 239 5.87 22.18 -19.74
CA ASP A 239 4.73 22.92 -19.17
C ASP A 239 4.74 24.42 -19.57
N TYR A 240 5.92 24.99 -19.85
CA TYR A 240 5.99 26.38 -20.36
C TYR A 240 5.38 26.49 -21.74
N ASN A 241 5.60 25.52 -22.63
CA ASN A 241 5.02 25.50 -23.97
C ASN A 241 3.49 25.29 -23.98
N THR A 242 2.96 24.52 -23.02
CA THR A 242 1.50 24.26 -22.96
C THR A 242 0.74 25.50 -22.45
N GLY A 243 1.34 26.29 -21.57
CA GLY A 243 0.76 27.54 -21.07
C GLY A 243 0.68 28.63 -22.13
N ASP A 244 1.67 28.72 -22.99
CA ASP A 244 1.72 29.69 -24.10
C ASP A 244 0.80 29.26 -25.25
N ASP A 245 0.64 27.97 -25.51
CA ASP A 245 -0.31 27.44 -26.49
C ASP A 245 -1.78 27.68 -26.06
N TYR A 246 -2.10 27.54 -24.78
CA TYR A 246 -3.43 27.89 -24.26
C TYR A 246 -3.71 29.40 -24.34
N ARG A 247 -2.74 30.23 -24.05
CA ARG A 247 -2.88 31.71 -24.18
C ARG A 247 -3.05 32.14 -25.63
N SER A 248 -2.33 31.51 -26.55
CA SER A 248 -2.47 31.80 -27.99
C SER A 248 -3.82 31.34 -28.56
N GLN A 249 -4.36 30.20 -28.08
CA GLN A 249 -5.68 29.74 -28.44
C GLN A 249 -6.81 30.65 -27.91
N LEU A 250 -6.69 31.11 -26.66
CA LEU A 250 -7.63 32.09 -26.09
C LEU A 250 -7.58 33.44 -26.77
N ALA A 251 -6.39 33.90 -27.19
CA ALA A 251 -6.24 35.13 -27.94
C ALA A 251 -6.88 35.04 -29.35
N GLN A 252 -6.69 33.90 -30.04
CA GLN A 252 -7.34 33.64 -31.32
C GLN A 252 -8.88 33.53 -31.21
N GLN A 253 -9.40 32.94 -30.13
CA GLN A 253 -10.87 32.89 -29.91
C GLN A 253 -11.44 34.29 -29.64
N ALA A 254 -10.74 35.13 -28.88
CA ALA A 254 -11.18 36.51 -28.63
C ALA A 254 -11.16 37.39 -29.89
N GLU A 255 -10.22 37.15 -30.81
CA GLU A 255 -10.16 37.86 -32.11
C GLU A 255 -11.32 37.47 -33.02
N VAL A 256 -11.66 36.18 -33.08
CA VAL A 256 -12.78 35.68 -33.88
C VAL A 256 -14.15 36.18 -33.35
N GLU A 257 -14.31 36.32 -32.04
CA GLU A 257 -15.52 36.85 -31.40
C GLU A 257 -15.69 38.34 -31.67
N SER A 258 -14.57 39.13 -31.73
CA SER A 258 -14.60 40.54 -32.02
C SER A 258 -14.96 40.89 -33.49
N ASP A 259 -14.58 40.01 -34.43
CA ASP A 259 -14.91 40.19 -35.86
C ASP A 259 -16.37 39.86 -36.20
N THR A 260 -16.97 38.93 -35.42
CA THR A 260 -18.42 38.58 -35.62
C THR A 260 -19.37 39.66 -35.15
N ASP A 261 -18.97 40.48 -34.15
CA ASP A 261 -19.80 41.57 -33.65
C ASP A 261 -19.76 42.81 -34.54
N THR A 262 -18.82 42.92 -35.48
CA THR A 262 -18.69 44.04 -36.41
C THR A 262 -19.44 43.88 -37.72
N GLU A 263 -19.89 42.67 -38.07
CA GLU A 263 -20.66 42.41 -39.30
C GLU A 263 -22.19 42.53 -39.13
N THR A 264 -22.70 42.81 -37.93
CA THR A 264 -24.17 42.85 -37.63
C THR A 264 -24.68 44.26 -37.32
N VAL A 265 -24.05 45.32 -37.83
CA VAL A 265 -24.63 46.71 -37.78
C VAL A 265 -24.99 47.24 -39.15
#